data_296f2d78780417b188b8691a09dbeb0a
#
_entry.id   296f2d78780417b188b8691a09dbeb0a
#
_cell.length_a   1.000
_cell.length_b   1.000
_cell.length_c   1.000
_cell.angle_alpha   90.00
_cell.angle_beta   90.00
_cell.angle_gamma   90.00
#
_symmetry.space_group_name_H-M   'P 1'
#
loop_
_entity.id
_entity.type
_entity.pdbx_description
1 polymer ?
#
loop_
_entity_poly.entity_id
_entity_poly.type
_entity_poly.pdbx_seq_one_letter_code
_entity_poly.pdbx_strand_id
1 'polypeptide(L)'
;MGKKLPDGLVLGARGPYGILVKDRDSELNQWFVNTYKNLYGTFPSGPAYQYGQAILAAKIAYDKAGMNATDEQLADALRGITFESFSTTVEMALGGGHQAITENGYGITKYDEANGENIVTDVKFYPPTCVMPPEGVNSVDWIKGGMKGAKC
;
A
#
# COMPACT_ATOMS: atom_id res chain seq x y z
N MET A 1 -15.62 15.61 -4.97
CA MET A 1 -16.03 15.74 -6.38
C MET A 1 -17.50 15.34 -6.62
N GLY A 2 -18.05 14.44 -5.84
CA GLY A 2 -19.45 14.01 -5.94
C GLY A 2 -19.80 13.54 -7.36
N LYS A 3 -21.01 13.82 -7.82
CA LYS A 3 -21.50 13.47 -9.17
C LYS A 3 -20.65 14.00 -10.35
N LYS A 4 -19.68 14.88 -10.09
CA LYS A 4 -18.80 15.41 -11.15
C LYS A 4 -17.65 14.47 -11.50
N LEU A 5 -17.38 13.45 -10.68
CA LEU A 5 -16.43 12.39 -11.03
C LEU A 5 -17.12 11.43 -12.02
N PRO A 6 -16.59 11.25 -13.23
CA PRO A 6 -17.19 10.32 -14.19
C PRO A 6 -17.17 8.89 -13.67
N ASP A 7 -18.24 8.13 -13.98
CA ASP A 7 -18.24 6.69 -13.83
C ASP A 7 -17.33 6.01 -14.87
N GLY A 8 -16.79 4.86 -14.54
CA GLY A 8 -16.00 4.05 -15.46
C GLY A 8 -14.52 4.43 -15.54
N LEU A 9 -14.03 5.36 -14.73
CA LEU A 9 -12.59 5.66 -14.67
C LEU A 9 -11.86 4.54 -13.91
N VAL A 10 -10.70 4.15 -14.41
CA VAL A 10 -9.79 3.28 -13.66
C VAL A 10 -9.10 4.09 -12.59
N LEU A 11 -9.33 3.74 -11.34
CA LEU A 11 -8.64 4.29 -10.18
C LEU A 11 -7.68 3.23 -9.65
N GLY A 12 -6.42 3.60 -9.45
CA GLY A 12 -5.42 2.68 -8.95
C GLY A 12 -4.43 3.33 -7.99
N ALA A 13 -3.84 2.51 -7.14
CA ALA A 13 -2.79 2.93 -6.23
C ALA A 13 -1.77 1.83 -6.00
N ARG A 14 -0.51 2.21 -5.97
CA ARG A 14 0.58 1.42 -5.41
C ARG A 14 0.48 1.50 -3.89
N GLY A 15 0.47 0.33 -3.22
CA GLY A 15 0.12 0.29 -1.82
C GLY A 15 -1.32 0.76 -1.63
N PRO A 16 -2.33 -0.09 -1.91
CA PRO A 16 -3.73 0.33 -1.94
C PRO A 16 -4.16 0.95 -0.60
N TYR A 17 -5.03 1.94 -0.66
CA TYR A 17 -5.49 2.67 0.51
C TYR A 17 -6.95 3.14 0.36
N GLY A 18 -7.54 3.59 1.47
CA GLY A 18 -8.85 4.23 1.49
C GLY A 18 -9.93 3.39 0.84
N ILE A 19 -10.58 3.94 -0.17
CA ILE A 19 -11.71 3.31 -0.86
C ILE A 19 -11.36 1.98 -1.56
N LEU A 20 -10.09 1.75 -1.91
CA LEU A 20 -9.64 0.48 -2.51
C LEU A 20 -9.56 -0.67 -1.49
N VAL A 21 -9.45 -0.37 -0.21
CA VAL A 21 -9.27 -1.36 0.87
C VAL A 21 -10.38 -1.34 1.91
N LYS A 22 -11.46 -0.58 1.67
CA LYS A 22 -12.55 -0.42 2.63
C LYS A 22 -13.19 -1.74 3.04
N ASP A 23 -13.27 -2.69 2.13
CA ASP A 23 -13.92 -3.98 2.32
C ASP A 23 -12.92 -5.09 2.68
N ARG A 24 -11.66 -4.76 2.97
CA ARG A 24 -10.69 -5.74 3.49
C ARG A 24 -11.03 -6.13 4.91
N ASP A 25 -11.08 -7.44 5.13
CA ASP A 25 -11.20 -8.01 6.47
C ASP A 25 -9.83 -7.95 7.17
N SER A 26 -9.56 -6.79 7.77
CA SER A 26 -8.34 -6.53 8.55
C SER A 26 -8.70 -5.68 9.75
N GLU A 27 -8.59 -6.25 10.94
CA GLU A 27 -8.82 -5.54 12.21
C GLU A 27 -7.93 -4.29 12.32
N LEU A 28 -6.68 -4.39 11.89
CA LEU A 28 -5.73 -3.28 11.91
C LEU A 28 -6.17 -2.13 10.99
N ASN A 29 -6.67 -2.45 9.78
CA ASN A 29 -7.21 -1.43 8.88
C ASN A 29 -8.47 -0.78 9.46
N GLN A 30 -9.39 -1.57 10.00
CA GLN A 30 -10.62 -1.08 10.61
C GLN A 30 -10.31 -0.16 11.80
N TRP A 31 -9.39 -0.56 12.68
CA TRP A 31 -8.93 0.27 13.79
C TRP A 31 -8.35 1.60 13.28
N PHE A 32 -7.46 1.55 12.29
CA PHE A 32 -6.83 2.75 11.73
C PHE A 32 -7.85 3.71 11.12
N VAL A 33 -8.74 3.21 10.28
CA VAL A 33 -9.80 4.01 9.63
C VAL A 33 -10.72 4.63 10.67
N ASN A 34 -11.22 3.85 11.64
CA ASN A 34 -12.14 4.34 12.66
C ASN A 34 -11.48 5.37 13.57
N THR A 35 -10.24 5.11 14.01
CA THR A 35 -9.48 6.08 14.83
C THR A 35 -9.25 7.38 14.08
N TYR A 36 -8.83 7.31 12.81
CA TYR A 36 -8.60 8.49 11.98
C TYR A 36 -9.89 9.29 11.76
N LYS A 37 -11.00 8.61 11.44
CA LYS A 37 -12.31 9.26 11.28
C LYS A 37 -12.79 9.94 12.56
N ASN A 38 -12.61 9.30 13.71
CA ASN A 38 -13.00 9.88 14.99
C ASN A 38 -12.18 11.15 15.33
N LEU A 39 -10.91 11.17 14.95
CA LEU A 39 -10.02 12.31 15.21
C LEU A 39 -10.21 13.46 14.21
N TYR A 40 -10.44 13.16 12.95
CA TYR A 40 -10.36 14.14 11.87
C TYR A 40 -11.66 14.30 11.06
N GLY A 41 -12.71 13.51 11.33
CA GLY A 41 -13.99 13.58 10.64
C GLY A 41 -13.95 13.13 9.17
N THR A 42 -12.86 12.54 8.70
CA THR A 42 -12.67 12.12 7.30
C THR A 42 -11.90 10.80 7.21
N PHE A 43 -11.95 10.16 6.05
CA PHE A 43 -11.14 8.96 5.78
C PHE A 43 -9.65 9.30 5.68
N PRO A 44 -8.76 8.37 6.10
CA PRO A 44 -7.33 8.54 5.93
C PRO A 44 -6.95 8.57 4.45
N SER A 45 -6.07 9.51 4.12
CA SER A 45 -5.53 9.66 2.76
C SER A 45 -4.41 8.65 2.48
N GLY A 46 -4.00 8.55 1.21
CA GLY A 46 -2.84 7.72 0.83
C GLY A 46 -1.58 8.01 1.64
N PRO A 47 -1.15 9.27 1.78
CA PRO A 47 -0.03 9.62 2.65
C PRO A 47 -0.21 9.17 4.10
N ALA A 48 -1.42 9.26 4.68
CA ALA A 48 -1.67 8.80 6.05
C ALA A 48 -1.39 7.29 6.19
N TYR A 49 -1.80 6.48 5.21
CA TYR A 49 -1.46 5.05 5.17
C TYR A 49 0.05 4.82 5.06
N GLN A 50 0.74 5.55 4.16
CA GLN A 50 2.18 5.39 3.94
C GLN A 50 3.00 5.75 5.18
N TYR A 51 2.69 6.87 5.83
CA TYR A 51 3.36 7.26 7.08
C TYR A 51 3.05 6.29 8.22
N GLY A 52 1.82 5.82 8.34
CA GLY A 52 1.46 4.79 9.31
C GLY A 52 2.24 3.49 9.11
N GLN A 53 2.41 3.04 7.85
CA GLN A 53 3.26 1.89 7.51
C GLN A 53 4.72 2.10 7.91
N ALA A 54 5.26 3.30 7.67
CA ALA A 54 6.63 3.64 8.06
C ALA A 54 6.81 3.60 9.59
N ILE A 55 5.82 4.07 10.36
CA ILE A 55 5.84 4.00 11.82
C ILE A 55 5.77 2.56 12.33
N LEU A 56 4.94 1.71 11.70
CA LEU A 56 4.90 0.27 12.02
C LEU A 56 6.25 -0.39 11.75
N ALA A 57 6.87 -0.10 10.62
CA ALA A 57 8.20 -0.60 10.30
C ALA A 57 9.25 -0.15 11.32
N ALA A 58 9.25 1.14 11.69
CA ALA A 58 10.15 1.67 12.71
C ALA A 58 9.95 0.98 14.06
N LYS A 59 8.69 0.76 14.48
CA LYS A 59 8.39 0.01 15.70
C LYS A 59 9.00 -1.39 15.66
N ILE A 60 8.83 -2.12 14.56
CA ILE A 60 9.39 -3.46 14.39
C ILE A 60 10.92 -3.43 14.46
N ALA A 61 11.56 -2.42 13.86
CA ALA A 61 13.00 -2.26 13.93
C ALA A 61 13.49 -2.06 15.38
N TYR A 62 12.84 -1.19 16.15
CA TYR A 62 13.17 -0.96 17.55
C TYR A 62 12.88 -2.18 18.44
N ASP A 63 11.77 -2.85 18.23
CA ASP A 63 11.44 -4.09 18.95
C ASP A 63 12.51 -5.17 18.74
N LYS A 64 13.11 -5.23 17.54
CA LYS A 64 14.10 -6.22 17.15
C LYS A 64 15.53 -5.84 17.56
N ALA A 65 15.91 -4.57 17.39
CA ALA A 65 17.26 -4.07 17.61
C ALA A 65 17.47 -3.48 19.00
N GLY A 66 16.38 -3.10 19.68
CA GLY A 66 16.42 -2.43 21.00
C GLY A 66 16.37 -0.91 20.90
N MET A 67 15.93 -0.27 21.99
CA MET A 67 15.74 1.20 22.04
C MET A 67 17.02 2.03 21.93
N ASN A 68 18.18 1.43 22.19
CA ASN A 68 19.49 2.08 22.10
C ASN A 68 20.26 1.70 20.84
N ALA A 69 19.57 1.12 19.84
CA ALA A 69 20.19 0.71 18.59
C ALA A 69 20.70 1.91 17.79
N THR A 70 21.81 1.75 17.09
CA THR A 70 22.28 2.73 16.09
C THR A 70 21.41 2.70 14.84
N ASP A 71 21.55 3.71 13.98
CA ASP A 71 20.79 3.79 12.73
C ASP A 71 21.09 2.57 11.82
N GLU A 72 22.35 2.10 11.79
CA GLU A 72 22.75 0.90 11.04
C GLU A 72 22.08 -0.35 11.59
N GLN A 73 22.00 -0.50 12.91
CA GLN A 73 21.33 -1.63 13.55
C GLN A 73 19.82 -1.61 13.28
N LEU A 74 19.19 -0.43 13.24
CA LEU A 74 17.78 -0.29 12.87
C LEU A 74 17.56 -0.64 11.39
N ALA A 75 18.44 -0.18 10.49
CA ALA A 75 18.38 -0.52 9.07
C ALA A 75 18.55 -2.03 8.86
N ASP A 76 19.51 -2.65 9.53
CA ASP A 76 19.71 -4.11 9.46
C ASP A 76 18.54 -4.90 10.05
N ALA A 77 17.88 -4.37 11.09
CA ALA A 77 16.69 -4.98 11.66
C ALA A 77 15.50 -5.02 10.68
N LEU A 78 15.43 -4.04 9.77
CA LEU A 78 14.41 -3.99 8.71
C LEU A 78 14.72 -4.88 7.51
N ARG A 79 15.96 -5.30 7.33
CA ARG A 79 16.38 -6.07 6.15
C ARG A 79 15.59 -7.34 5.97
N GLY A 80 14.91 -7.46 4.83
CA GLY A 80 14.21 -8.66 4.40
C GLY A 80 12.98 -9.04 5.26
N ILE A 81 12.47 -8.14 6.12
CA ILE A 81 11.29 -8.45 6.91
C ILE A 81 10.02 -8.36 6.08
N THR A 82 9.02 -9.12 6.51
CA THR A 82 7.64 -9.03 6.02
C THR A 82 6.73 -8.72 7.21
N PHE A 83 5.81 -7.81 7.05
CA PHE A 83 4.86 -7.46 8.12
C PHE A 83 3.50 -7.02 7.56
N GLU A 84 2.46 -7.28 8.33
CA GLU A 84 1.12 -6.78 8.05
C GLU A 84 1.03 -5.30 8.37
N SER A 85 0.43 -4.53 7.46
CA SER A 85 0.13 -3.13 7.67
C SER A 85 -1.37 -2.84 7.56
N PHE A 86 -1.76 -1.56 7.56
CA PHE A 86 -3.17 -1.18 7.54
C PHE A 86 -3.91 -1.61 6.26
N SER A 87 -3.24 -1.67 5.13
CA SER A 87 -3.89 -1.95 3.85
C SER A 87 -3.41 -3.21 3.16
N THR A 88 -2.21 -3.67 3.49
CA THR A 88 -1.55 -4.77 2.79
C THR A 88 -0.36 -5.28 3.58
N THR A 89 0.09 -6.47 3.24
CA THR A 89 1.41 -6.97 3.66
C THR A 89 2.51 -6.14 2.98
N VAL A 90 3.50 -5.74 3.74
CA VAL A 90 4.71 -5.05 3.27
C VAL A 90 5.88 -6.01 3.36
N GLU A 91 6.65 -6.12 2.28
CA GLU A 91 7.86 -6.93 2.23
C GLU A 91 9.06 -6.03 1.92
N MET A 92 10.11 -6.11 2.73
CA MET A 92 11.39 -5.43 2.49
C MET A 92 12.25 -6.29 1.57
N ALA A 93 11.98 -6.26 0.26
CA ALA A 93 12.49 -7.23 -0.70
C ALA A 93 13.60 -6.71 -1.62
N LEU A 94 13.53 -5.46 -2.05
CA LEU A 94 14.48 -4.88 -3.01
C LEU A 94 15.58 -4.06 -2.32
N GLY A 95 16.60 -3.68 -3.08
CA GLY A 95 17.71 -2.89 -2.57
C GLY A 95 18.48 -3.61 -1.46
N GLY A 96 18.72 -4.91 -1.62
CA GLY A 96 19.35 -5.73 -0.58
C GLY A 96 18.48 -5.93 0.67
N GLY A 97 17.16 -5.81 0.52
CA GLY A 97 16.18 -5.95 1.61
C GLY A 97 15.86 -4.65 2.35
N HIS A 98 16.22 -3.49 1.80
CA HIS A 98 15.95 -2.17 2.38
C HIS A 98 14.88 -1.37 1.65
N GLN A 99 14.32 -1.89 0.56
CA GLN A 99 13.24 -1.26 -0.17
C GLN A 99 11.97 -2.08 -0.06
N ALA A 100 10.91 -1.43 0.43
CA ALA A 100 9.59 -2.04 0.57
C ALA A 100 8.90 -2.26 -0.78
N ILE A 101 8.28 -3.42 -0.92
CA ILE A 101 7.32 -3.71 -1.99
C ILE A 101 5.95 -4.00 -1.39
N THR A 102 4.91 -3.64 -2.13
CA THR A 102 3.50 -3.88 -1.77
C THR A 102 2.71 -4.21 -3.03
N GLU A 103 1.56 -4.82 -2.87
CA GLU A 103 0.63 -5.03 -3.97
C GLU A 103 0.11 -3.70 -4.54
N ASN A 104 -0.52 -3.77 -5.71
CA ASN A 104 -1.18 -2.66 -6.37
C ASN A 104 -2.67 -2.96 -6.47
N GLY A 105 -3.50 -1.97 -6.13
CA GLY A 105 -4.95 -2.06 -6.22
C GLY A 105 -5.49 -1.20 -7.36
N TYR A 106 -6.45 -1.73 -8.12
CA TYR A 106 -7.16 -1.00 -9.16
C TYR A 106 -8.64 -1.32 -9.09
N GLY A 107 -9.48 -0.36 -9.43
CA GLY A 107 -10.92 -0.53 -9.51
C GLY A 107 -11.56 0.50 -10.43
N ILE A 108 -12.86 0.42 -10.58
CA ILE A 108 -13.65 1.27 -11.48
C ILE A 108 -14.49 2.24 -10.64
N THR A 109 -14.41 3.53 -10.95
CA THR A 109 -15.20 4.55 -10.26
C THR A 109 -16.67 4.41 -10.62
N LYS A 110 -17.53 4.61 -9.62
CA LYS A 110 -18.98 4.66 -9.78
C LYS A 110 -19.57 5.63 -8.75
N TYR A 111 -20.59 6.39 -9.14
CA TYR A 111 -21.35 7.17 -8.20
C TYR A 111 -22.48 6.33 -7.60
N ASP A 112 -22.52 6.24 -6.27
CA ASP A 112 -23.61 5.60 -5.53
C ASP A 112 -24.68 6.64 -5.21
N GLU A 113 -25.78 6.63 -5.98
CA GLU A 113 -26.92 7.53 -5.80
C GLU A 113 -27.62 7.35 -4.46
N ALA A 114 -27.62 6.12 -3.90
CA ALA A 114 -28.30 5.84 -2.65
C ALA A 114 -27.62 6.48 -1.45
N ASN A 115 -26.29 6.51 -1.45
CA ASN A 115 -25.47 7.07 -0.38
C ASN A 115 -24.90 8.45 -0.71
N GLY A 116 -25.06 8.93 -1.95
CA GLY A 116 -24.57 10.24 -2.39
C GLY A 116 -23.05 10.35 -2.46
N GLU A 117 -22.33 9.24 -2.63
CA GLU A 117 -20.87 9.19 -2.62
C GLU A 117 -20.27 8.46 -3.82
N ASN A 118 -19.00 8.76 -4.10
CA ASN A 118 -18.25 7.99 -5.09
C ASN A 118 -17.72 6.70 -4.44
N ILE A 119 -17.97 5.58 -5.10
CA ILE A 119 -17.46 4.27 -4.73
C ILE A 119 -16.51 3.74 -5.80
N VAL A 120 -15.79 2.69 -5.48
CA VAL A 120 -14.98 1.92 -6.44
C VAL A 120 -15.49 0.50 -6.45
N THR A 121 -15.78 0.00 -7.65
CA THR A 121 -16.25 -1.37 -7.91
C THR A 121 -15.16 -2.16 -8.61
N ASP A 122 -15.36 -3.49 -8.73
CA ASP A 122 -14.45 -4.39 -9.44
C ASP A 122 -12.98 -4.28 -9.01
N VAL A 123 -12.77 -4.09 -7.70
CA VAL A 123 -11.44 -3.92 -7.14
C VAL A 123 -10.64 -5.20 -7.32
N LYS A 124 -9.47 -5.06 -7.95
CA LYS A 124 -8.49 -6.14 -8.15
C LYS A 124 -7.15 -5.75 -7.55
N PHE A 125 -6.51 -6.71 -6.92
CA PHE A 125 -5.17 -6.54 -6.35
C PHE A 125 -4.17 -7.37 -7.15
N TYR A 126 -3.05 -6.76 -7.47
CA TYR A 126 -1.95 -7.38 -8.22
C TYR A 126 -0.71 -7.44 -7.35
N PRO A 127 -0.02 -8.59 -7.30
CA PRO A 127 1.23 -8.69 -6.56
C PRO A 127 2.28 -7.73 -7.14
N PRO A 128 3.24 -7.25 -6.33
CA PRO A 128 4.28 -6.34 -6.82
C PRO A 128 5.07 -6.92 -7.99
N THR A 129 5.29 -8.23 -8.02
CA THR A 129 5.99 -8.95 -9.10
C THR A 129 5.30 -8.89 -10.46
N CYS A 130 4.02 -8.46 -10.52
CA CYS A 130 3.29 -8.24 -11.75
C CYS A 130 3.73 -6.96 -12.48
N VAL A 131 4.08 -5.92 -11.73
CA VAL A 131 4.26 -4.55 -12.24
C VAL A 131 5.63 -3.95 -11.91
N MET A 132 6.51 -4.72 -11.29
CA MET A 132 7.86 -4.31 -10.94
C MET A 132 8.90 -5.14 -11.67
N PRO A 133 9.99 -4.53 -12.16
CA PRO A 133 11.09 -5.28 -12.75
C PRO A 133 11.76 -6.17 -11.68
N PRO A 134 12.40 -7.26 -12.09
CA PRO A 134 13.28 -8.00 -11.20
C PRO A 134 14.40 -7.11 -10.65
N GLU A 135 14.94 -7.47 -9.50
CA GLU A 135 16.04 -6.73 -8.88
C GLU A 135 17.24 -6.62 -9.84
N GLY A 136 17.84 -5.43 -9.88
CA GLY A 136 18.97 -5.12 -10.76
C GLY A 136 18.59 -4.83 -12.22
N VAL A 137 17.32 -4.95 -12.59
CA VAL A 137 16.85 -4.66 -13.96
C VAL A 137 16.31 -3.23 -14.04
N ASN A 138 16.78 -2.46 -15.02
CA ASN A 138 16.28 -1.12 -15.28
C ASN A 138 14.81 -1.18 -15.72
N SER A 139 13.93 -0.40 -15.09
CA SER A 139 12.49 -0.44 -15.34
C SER A 139 12.11 -0.01 -16.77
N VAL A 140 12.82 0.95 -17.36
CA VAL A 140 12.55 1.41 -18.73
C VAL A 140 12.90 0.32 -19.76
N ASP A 141 14.04 -0.35 -19.56
CA ASP A 141 14.46 -1.43 -20.46
C ASP A 141 13.58 -2.66 -20.31
N TRP A 142 13.14 -2.94 -19.08
CA TRP A 142 12.18 -4.02 -18.80
C TRP A 142 10.83 -3.79 -19.49
N ILE A 143 10.28 -2.58 -19.41
CA ILE A 143 9.01 -2.21 -20.08
C ILE A 143 9.18 -2.31 -21.60
N LYS A 144 10.25 -1.73 -22.17
CA LYS A 144 10.55 -1.82 -23.61
C LYS A 144 10.75 -3.26 -24.08
N GLY A 145 11.29 -4.12 -23.23
CA GLY A 145 11.46 -5.56 -23.46
C GLY A 145 10.19 -6.40 -23.32
N GLY A 146 9.03 -5.76 -23.09
CA GLY A 146 7.73 -6.44 -22.93
C GLY A 146 7.54 -7.06 -21.55
N MET A 147 8.12 -6.49 -20.51
CA MET A 147 7.98 -6.89 -19.10
C MET A 147 8.21 -8.40 -18.86
N LYS A 148 9.23 -8.96 -19.52
CA LYS A 148 9.56 -10.38 -19.41
C LYS A 148 9.82 -10.78 -17.96
N GLY A 149 9.21 -11.89 -17.53
CA GLY A 149 9.32 -12.39 -16.16
C GLY A 149 8.34 -11.77 -15.17
N ALA A 150 7.42 -10.90 -15.61
CA ALA A 150 6.29 -10.46 -14.79
C ALA A 150 5.49 -11.68 -14.28
N LYS A 151 5.16 -11.68 -12.98
CA LYS A 151 4.39 -12.76 -12.33
C LYS A 151 3.10 -12.16 -11.81
N CYS A 152 2.05 -12.28 -12.61
CA CYS A 152 0.69 -11.83 -12.27
C CYS A 152 -0.17 -13.03 -11.78
#